data_5f6dc2171d65332b7b8d239522173afa
#
_entry.id   5f6dc2171d65332b7b8d239522173afa
#
_cell.length_a   1.000
_cell.length_b   1.000
_cell.length_c   1.000
_cell.angle_alpha   90.00
_cell.angle_beta   90.00
_cell.angle_gamma   90.00
#
_symmetry.space_group_name_H-M   'P 1'
#
loop_
_entity.id
_entity.type
_entity.pdbx_description
1 polymer ?
#
loop_
_entity_poly.entity_id
_entity_poly.type
_entity_poly.pdbx_seq_one_letter_code
_entity_poly.pdbx_strand_id
1 'polypeptide(L)'
;YNKESWFMRSMYNLYTHTTQVTEWVDDPNFDWGDMTTWPDNWMDDFEHLGQMQQTRDVINHAVPDGDLLQTQNTSSQYYTFRAQTQYAHEFGKHAIDVLAGFEYRQTHTKSDANLLYGYSHQTQTNQNLQTDWAFLNNPTTGVLGSNYTPSGALTDFDTSDNLHRYYSYYFTANYVYNTLYSLFASYRVDNTDLFGTDPKFRRRPLWSVGASWNIQNE
;
A
#
# COMPACT_ATOMS: atom_id res chain seq x y z
N TYR A 1 6.45 15.43 -5.75
CA TYR A 1 6.20 16.44 -6.78
C TYR A 1 6.27 17.83 -6.14
N ASN A 2 7.02 18.73 -6.76
CA ASN A 2 7.13 20.13 -6.35
C ASN A 2 5.86 20.89 -6.76
N LYS A 3 5.42 21.89 -5.96
CA LYS A 3 4.25 22.73 -6.24
C LYS A 3 4.31 23.47 -7.58
N GLU A 4 5.50 23.75 -8.09
CA GLU A 4 5.73 24.37 -9.39
C GLU A 4 5.65 23.40 -10.56
N SER A 5 5.57 22.09 -10.29
CA SER A 5 5.44 21.09 -11.34
C SER A 5 4.09 21.21 -12.06
N TRP A 6 4.09 20.81 -13.35
CA TRP A 6 2.85 20.78 -14.13
C TRP A 6 1.76 19.93 -13.45
N PHE A 7 2.13 18.82 -12.83
CA PHE A 7 1.21 17.94 -12.13
C PHE A 7 0.53 18.67 -10.96
N MET A 8 1.29 19.30 -10.08
CA MET A 8 0.73 20.00 -8.91
C MET A 8 -0.11 21.21 -9.31
N ARG A 9 0.32 22.00 -10.31
CA ARG A 9 -0.48 23.10 -10.84
C ARG A 9 -1.80 22.59 -11.45
N SER A 10 -1.76 21.48 -12.15
CA SER A 10 -2.96 20.86 -12.70
C SER A 10 -3.90 20.39 -11.60
N MET A 11 -3.37 19.71 -10.57
CA MET A 11 -4.14 19.28 -9.40
C MET A 11 -4.81 20.45 -8.70
N TYR A 12 -4.05 21.50 -8.39
CA TYR A 12 -4.55 22.68 -7.71
C TYR A 12 -5.63 23.42 -8.52
N ASN A 13 -5.44 23.57 -9.82
CA ASN A 13 -6.35 24.33 -10.67
C ASN A 13 -7.56 23.52 -11.15
N LEU A 14 -7.43 22.21 -11.32
CA LEU A 14 -8.50 21.35 -11.88
C LEU A 14 -9.45 20.82 -10.81
N TYR A 15 -8.95 20.58 -9.60
CA TYR A 15 -9.76 20.07 -8.49
C TYR A 15 -10.31 21.25 -7.66
N THR A 16 -11.18 22.03 -8.28
CA THR A 16 -11.84 23.18 -7.65
C THR A 16 -13.35 23.02 -7.71
N HIS A 17 -14.03 23.57 -6.73
CA HIS A 17 -15.47 23.73 -6.75
C HIS A 17 -15.85 25.13 -6.28
N THR A 18 -16.97 25.63 -6.77
CA THR A 18 -17.49 26.93 -6.41
C THR A 18 -18.58 26.80 -5.36
N THR A 19 -18.44 27.54 -4.27
CA THR A 19 -19.50 27.70 -3.26
C THR A 19 -20.00 29.13 -3.27
N GLN A 20 -21.32 29.28 -3.06
CA GLN A 20 -21.92 30.59 -2.87
C GLN A 20 -21.86 30.93 -1.38
N VAL A 21 -21.22 32.04 -1.07
CA VAL A 21 -21.17 32.58 0.28
C VAL A 21 -21.98 33.85 0.30
N THR A 22 -23.00 33.91 1.16
CA THR A 22 -23.77 35.11 1.41
C THR A 22 -23.29 35.76 2.70
N GLU A 23 -22.87 36.98 2.61
CA GLU A 23 -22.39 37.75 3.73
C GLU A 23 -23.10 39.11 3.80
N TRP A 24 -23.18 39.65 5.00
CA TRP A 24 -23.68 41.02 5.20
C TRP A 24 -22.55 42.01 4.90
N VAL A 25 -22.81 42.93 4.02
CA VAL A 25 -21.87 44.01 3.65
C VAL A 25 -22.58 45.34 3.83
N ASP A 26 -21.80 46.38 4.10
CA ASP A 26 -22.36 47.74 4.22
C ASP A 26 -23.03 48.16 2.90
N ASP A 27 -24.27 48.62 2.99
CA ASP A 27 -24.98 49.15 1.83
C ASP A 27 -24.45 50.60 1.56
N PRO A 28 -23.77 50.82 0.44
CA PRO A 28 -23.22 52.14 0.12
C PRO A 28 -24.28 53.19 -0.12
N ASN A 29 -25.53 52.81 -0.31
CA ASN A 29 -26.65 53.73 -0.53
C ASN A 29 -27.49 53.94 0.72
N PHE A 30 -27.17 53.32 1.85
CA PHE A 30 -27.88 53.49 3.10
C PHE A 30 -27.59 54.85 3.73
N ASP A 31 -28.65 55.62 3.94
CA ASP A 31 -28.51 56.96 4.58
C ASP A 31 -28.87 56.89 6.06
N TRP A 32 -27.85 56.94 6.90
CA TRP A 32 -28.01 57.01 8.37
C TRP A 32 -28.70 58.27 8.86
N GLY A 33 -28.70 59.31 8.04
CA GLY A 33 -29.32 60.64 8.38
C GLY A 33 -30.79 60.74 8.07
N ASP A 34 -31.34 59.85 7.22
CA ASP A 34 -32.73 59.87 6.80
C ASP A 34 -33.48 58.62 7.21
N MET A 35 -34.08 58.62 8.38
CA MET A 35 -34.88 57.53 8.94
C MET A 35 -36.08 57.11 8.08
N THR A 36 -36.49 57.96 7.11
CA THR A 36 -37.61 57.61 6.21
C THR A 36 -37.19 56.60 5.14
N THR A 37 -35.91 56.38 4.94
CA THR A 37 -35.34 55.40 4.00
C THR A 37 -35.06 54.04 4.65
N TRP A 38 -35.23 53.97 5.98
CA TRP A 38 -34.93 52.76 6.72
C TRP A 38 -36.06 51.70 6.48
N PRO A 39 -35.72 50.40 6.48
CA PRO A 39 -36.75 49.36 6.32
C PRO A 39 -37.75 49.41 7.47
N ASP A 40 -39.01 49.08 7.19
CA ASP A 40 -40.09 49.13 8.18
C ASP A 40 -39.85 48.27 9.42
N ASN A 41 -39.05 47.22 9.29
CA ASN A 41 -38.66 46.29 10.36
C ASN A 41 -37.30 46.55 10.98
N TRP A 42 -36.74 47.75 10.84
CA TRP A 42 -35.38 48.07 11.29
C TRP A 42 -35.12 47.77 12.78
N MET A 43 -36.19 47.85 13.61
CA MET A 43 -36.04 47.54 15.04
C MET A 43 -35.93 46.05 15.33
N ASP A 44 -36.44 45.21 14.43
CA ASP A 44 -36.40 43.73 14.58
C ASP A 44 -35.05 43.15 14.14
N ASP A 45 -34.37 43.84 13.23
CA ASP A 45 -33.05 43.42 12.70
C ASP A 45 -32.02 44.55 12.74
N PHE A 46 -31.90 45.15 13.90
CA PHE A 46 -30.98 46.29 14.11
C PHE A 46 -29.52 45.94 13.88
N GLU A 47 -29.16 44.63 14.07
CA GLU A 47 -27.79 44.16 13.88
C GLU A 47 -27.33 44.33 12.41
N HIS A 48 -28.27 44.17 11.45
CA HIS A 48 -27.94 44.31 10.03
C HIS A 48 -28.46 45.59 9.39
N LEU A 49 -28.87 46.58 10.22
CA LEU A 49 -29.32 47.85 9.72
C LEU A 49 -28.18 48.58 8.97
N GLY A 50 -28.45 49.02 7.76
CA GLY A 50 -27.44 49.62 6.88
C GLY A 50 -26.55 48.58 6.16
N GLN A 51 -26.89 47.34 6.27
CA GLN A 51 -26.20 46.24 5.55
C GLN A 51 -27.11 45.60 4.53
N MET A 52 -26.51 45.06 3.47
CA MET A 52 -27.23 44.25 2.49
C MET A 52 -26.57 42.88 2.38
N GLN A 53 -27.39 41.89 2.05
CA GLN A 53 -26.86 40.57 1.76
C GLN A 53 -26.23 40.56 0.37
N GLN A 54 -24.94 40.24 0.32
CA GLN A 54 -24.20 40.08 -0.91
C GLN A 54 -23.79 38.60 -1.05
N THR A 55 -24.24 37.97 -2.14
CA THR A 55 -23.81 36.61 -2.49
C THR A 55 -22.65 36.71 -3.47
N ARG A 56 -21.56 36.05 -3.14
CA ARG A 56 -20.40 35.91 -4.03
C ARG A 56 -20.00 34.48 -4.20
N ASP A 57 -19.48 34.15 -5.37
CA ASP A 57 -18.91 32.85 -5.65
C ASP A 57 -17.47 32.81 -5.11
N VAL A 58 -17.21 31.79 -4.31
CA VAL A 58 -15.87 31.51 -3.77
C VAL A 58 -15.38 30.23 -4.41
N ILE A 59 -14.19 30.31 -5.03
CA ILE A 59 -13.52 29.15 -5.58
C ILE A 59 -12.74 28.46 -4.47
N ASN A 60 -13.09 27.23 -4.19
CA ASN A 60 -12.40 26.38 -3.23
C ASN A 60 -11.50 25.40 -3.97
N HIS A 61 -10.30 25.20 -3.48
CA HIS A 61 -9.34 24.24 -4.00
C HIS A 61 -9.38 22.97 -3.13
N ALA A 62 -9.64 21.83 -3.75
CA ALA A 62 -9.68 20.56 -3.03
C ALA A 62 -8.29 20.09 -2.57
N VAL A 63 -7.25 20.57 -3.24
CA VAL A 63 -5.85 20.29 -2.90
C VAL A 63 -5.21 21.58 -2.37
N PRO A 64 -4.58 21.59 -1.17
CA PRO A 64 -3.92 22.76 -0.64
C PRO A 64 -2.69 23.15 -1.47
N ASP A 65 -2.31 24.42 -1.43
CA ASP A 65 -1.08 24.91 -2.07
C ASP A 65 0.14 24.33 -1.35
N GLY A 66 1.07 23.79 -2.10
CA GLY A 66 2.31 23.20 -1.59
C GLY A 66 2.79 22.05 -2.46
N ASP A 67 3.84 21.41 -1.99
CA ASP A 67 4.40 20.23 -2.66
C ASP A 67 3.54 18.98 -2.37
N LEU A 68 3.67 17.98 -3.22
CA LEU A 68 3.15 16.62 -2.98
C LEU A 68 4.32 15.71 -2.65
N LEU A 69 4.32 15.16 -1.45
CA LEU A 69 5.31 14.20 -1.01
C LEU A 69 4.68 12.81 -0.88
N GLN A 70 5.15 11.87 -1.68
CA GLN A 70 4.83 10.46 -1.53
C GLN A 70 5.97 9.76 -0.79
N THR A 71 5.64 9.10 0.31
CA THR A 71 6.58 8.26 1.07
C THR A 71 6.10 6.83 1.04
N GLN A 72 7.05 5.90 0.90
CA GLN A 72 6.79 4.48 1.01
C GLN A 72 7.84 3.85 1.91
N ASN A 73 7.39 3.12 2.92
CA ASN A 73 8.24 2.35 3.80
C ASN A 73 7.89 0.87 3.67
N THR A 74 8.88 0.05 3.31
CA THR A 74 8.70 -1.39 3.21
C THR A 74 9.67 -2.07 4.15
N SER A 75 9.13 -2.88 5.06
CA SER A 75 9.89 -3.68 6.01
C SER A 75 9.66 -5.15 5.74
N SER A 76 10.73 -5.91 5.53
CA SER A 76 10.68 -7.35 5.31
C SER A 76 11.49 -8.08 6.37
N GLN A 77 10.84 -9.02 7.04
CA GLN A 77 11.44 -9.87 8.05
C GLN A 77 11.48 -11.31 7.54
N TYR A 78 12.64 -11.94 7.66
CA TYR A 78 12.89 -13.30 7.20
C TYR A 78 13.33 -14.16 8.38
N TYR A 79 12.63 -15.26 8.60
CA TYR A 79 13.01 -16.27 9.59
C TYR A 79 13.23 -17.57 8.86
N THR A 80 14.38 -18.18 9.10
CA THR A 80 14.69 -19.52 8.57
C THR A 80 15.17 -20.39 9.72
N PHE A 81 14.53 -21.53 9.87
CA PHE A 81 14.95 -22.58 10.77
C PHE A 81 15.20 -23.84 9.97
N ARG A 82 16.38 -24.46 10.12
CA ARG A 82 16.73 -25.71 9.49
C ARG A 82 17.31 -26.66 10.54
N ALA A 83 16.80 -27.87 10.56
CA ALA A 83 17.35 -28.96 11.33
C ALA A 83 17.62 -30.13 10.40
N GLN A 84 18.81 -30.72 10.49
CA GLN A 84 19.17 -31.90 9.70
C GLN A 84 20.03 -32.83 10.51
N THR A 85 19.93 -34.12 10.21
CA THR A 85 20.76 -35.17 10.74
C THR A 85 21.31 -36.01 9.61
N GLN A 86 22.56 -36.42 9.73
CA GLN A 86 23.21 -37.34 8.80
C GLN A 86 23.77 -38.51 9.58
N TYR A 87 23.57 -39.70 9.04
CA TYR A 87 24.15 -40.92 9.53
C TYR A 87 24.89 -41.63 8.40
N ALA A 88 26.21 -41.76 8.57
CA ALA A 88 27.06 -42.47 7.63
C ALA A 88 27.80 -43.59 8.39
N HIS A 89 27.69 -44.83 7.87
CA HIS A 89 28.33 -45.98 8.48
C HIS A 89 28.75 -47.01 7.42
N GLU A 90 29.95 -47.59 7.64
CA GLU A 90 30.49 -48.63 6.83
C GLU A 90 30.63 -49.91 7.66
N PHE A 91 30.12 -51.02 7.14
CA PHE A 91 30.22 -52.32 7.77
C PHE A 91 30.54 -53.43 6.73
N GLY A 92 31.76 -53.91 6.76
CA GLY A 92 32.27 -54.87 5.79
C GLY A 92 32.26 -54.32 4.36
N LYS A 93 31.41 -54.93 3.49
CA LYS A 93 31.24 -54.52 2.09
C LYS A 93 30.12 -53.51 1.87
N HIS A 94 29.48 -53.05 2.93
CA HIS A 94 28.30 -52.19 2.88
C HIS A 94 28.65 -50.81 3.40
N ALA A 95 28.24 -49.79 2.68
CA ALA A 95 28.31 -48.41 3.13
C ALA A 95 26.90 -47.77 2.99
N ILE A 96 26.45 -47.11 4.06
CA ILE A 96 25.15 -46.45 4.10
C ILE A 96 25.41 -44.98 4.49
N ASP A 97 24.79 -44.06 3.75
CA ASP A 97 24.73 -42.62 4.07
C ASP A 97 23.28 -42.17 3.95
N VAL A 98 22.73 -41.70 5.06
CA VAL A 98 21.34 -41.27 5.16
C VAL A 98 21.33 -39.84 5.73
N LEU A 99 20.59 -38.96 5.07
CA LEU A 99 20.36 -37.59 5.55
C LEU A 99 18.85 -37.34 5.61
N ALA A 100 18.38 -36.82 6.74
CA ALA A 100 17.03 -36.37 6.95
C ALA A 100 17.01 -34.93 7.47
N GLY A 101 16.07 -34.13 7.01
CA GLY A 101 16.00 -32.76 7.45
C GLY A 101 14.62 -32.14 7.34
N PHE A 102 14.51 -31.04 8.07
CA PHE A 102 13.33 -30.18 8.10
C PHE A 102 13.79 -28.73 7.92
N GLU A 103 13.06 -27.97 7.12
CA GLU A 103 13.26 -26.54 6.93
C GLU A 103 11.95 -25.79 7.12
N TYR A 104 11.96 -24.74 7.90
CA TYR A 104 10.88 -23.76 8.05
C TYR A 104 11.40 -22.39 7.63
N ARG A 105 10.64 -21.70 6.79
CA ARG A 105 10.92 -20.33 6.36
C ARG A 105 9.66 -19.49 6.47
N GLN A 106 9.79 -18.30 7.01
CA GLN A 106 8.73 -17.31 7.08
C GLN A 106 9.26 -16.00 6.49
N THR A 107 8.45 -15.39 5.64
CA THR A 107 8.66 -14.04 5.11
C THR A 107 7.47 -13.20 5.49
N HIS A 108 7.71 -12.11 6.21
CA HIS A 108 6.69 -11.14 6.59
C HIS A 108 7.07 -9.78 6.02
N THR A 109 6.28 -9.28 5.08
CA THR A 109 6.51 -8.00 4.42
C THR A 109 5.36 -7.06 4.73
N LYS A 110 5.69 -5.93 5.35
CA LYS A 110 4.79 -4.81 5.58
C LYS A 110 5.22 -3.64 4.72
N SER A 111 4.25 -3.03 4.05
CA SER A 111 4.48 -1.83 3.26
C SER A 111 3.43 -0.80 3.62
N ASP A 112 3.88 0.41 3.93
CA ASP A 112 3.06 1.57 4.22
C ASP A 112 3.42 2.67 3.22
N ALA A 113 2.43 3.20 2.52
CA ALA A 113 2.58 4.32 1.62
C ALA A 113 1.69 5.48 2.09
N ASN A 114 2.25 6.68 2.10
CA ASN A 114 1.56 7.89 2.47
C ASN A 114 1.72 8.94 1.38
N LEU A 115 0.67 9.71 1.17
CA LEU A 115 0.64 10.84 0.25
C LEU A 115 0.33 12.09 1.05
N LEU A 116 1.28 13.04 1.09
CA LEU A 116 1.21 14.25 1.88
C LEU A 116 1.03 15.46 0.96
N TYR A 117 -0.15 16.07 1.03
CA TYR A 117 -0.48 17.28 0.27
C TYR A 117 -0.11 18.55 1.04
N GLY A 118 0.19 19.61 0.30
CA GLY A 118 0.61 20.88 0.89
C GLY A 118 1.89 20.72 1.69
N TYR A 119 2.81 19.87 1.24
CA TYR A 119 4.06 19.63 1.94
C TYR A 119 5.00 20.82 1.77
N SER A 120 5.62 21.24 2.87
CA SER A 120 6.68 22.24 2.89
C SER A 120 8.01 21.58 3.29
N HIS A 121 8.97 21.60 2.38
CA HIS A 121 10.29 21.05 2.63
C HIS A 121 11.08 21.81 3.72
N GLN A 122 10.80 23.11 3.85
CA GLN A 122 11.48 23.95 4.85
C GLN A 122 11.03 23.66 6.28
N THR A 123 9.72 23.50 6.47
CA THR A 123 9.11 23.27 7.79
C THR A 123 8.87 21.80 8.08
N GLN A 124 8.96 20.93 7.08
CA GLN A 124 8.63 19.49 7.14
C GLN A 124 7.19 19.25 7.63
N THR A 125 6.29 20.17 7.28
CA THR A 125 4.86 20.07 7.60
C THR A 125 4.05 19.76 6.36
N ASN A 126 2.82 19.29 6.54
CA ASN A 126 1.85 19.03 5.48
C ASN A 126 0.49 19.61 5.85
N GLN A 127 -0.40 19.70 4.85
CA GLN A 127 -1.74 20.25 4.98
C GLN A 127 -2.82 19.22 4.62
N ASN A 128 -2.59 17.93 4.86
CA ASN A 128 -3.56 16.88 4.54
C ASN A 128 -4.95 17.11 5.14
N LEU A 129 -5.05 17.73 6.33
CA LEU A 129 -6.32 18.10 6.96
C LEU A 129 -7.11 19.15 6.17
N GLN A 130 -6.45 19.94 5.33
CA GLN A 130 -7.07 20.96 4.48
C GLN A 130 -7.45 20.42 3.10
N THR A 131 -7.10 19.14 2.82
CA THR A 131 -7.45 18.48 1.57
C THR A 131 -8.90 18.05 1.63
N ASP A 132 -9.68 18.43 0.62
CA ASP A 132 -11.07 18.00 0.50
C ASP A 132 -11.15 16.59 -0.11
N TRP A 133 -10.98 15.60 0.74
CA TRP A 133 -11.03 14.19 0.36
C TRP A 133 -12.40 13.75 -0.16
N ALA A 134 -13.47 14.38 0.31
CA ALA A 134 -14.83 14.06 -0.15
C ALA A 134 -14.97 14.43 -1.62
N PHE A 135 -14.49 15.61 -2.00
CA PHE A 135 -14.51 16.06 -3.38
C PHE A 135 -13.54 15.27 -4.27
N LEU A 136 -12.33 14.96 -3.80
CA LEU A 136 -11.35 14.19 -4.56
C LEU A 136 -11.83 12.76 -4.85
N ASN A 137 -12.54 12.15 -3.92
CA ASN A 137 -13.08 10.79 -4.10
C ASN A 137 -14.34 10.74 -4.97
N ASN A 138 -15.09 11.83 -5.03
CA ASN A 138 -16.32 11.91 -5.83
C ASN A 138 -16.51 13.32 -6.39
N PRO A 139 -15.72 13.74 -7.38
CA PRO A 139 -15.84 15.08 -7.96
C PRO A 139 -17.16 15.25 -8.71
N THR A 140 -18.03 16.09 -8.18
CA THR A 140 -19.40 16.28 -8.72
C THR A 140 -19.51 17.40 -9.76
N THR A 141 -18.68 18.45 -9.65
CA THR A 141 -18.75 19.62 -10.53
C THR A 141 -17.41 20.36 -10.57
N GLY A 142 -17.16 21.11 -11.62
CA GLY A 142 -16.02 22.04 -11.72
C GLY A 142 -14.72 21.43 -12.24
N VAL A 143 -14.65 20.13 -12.35
CA VAL A 143 -13.50 19.44 -12.97
C VAL A 143 -13.71 19.36 -14.48
N LEU A 144 -12.66 19.47 -15.24
CA LEU A 144 -12.64 19.31 -16.69
C LEU A 144 -13.29 17.98 -17.14
N GLY A 145 -14.60 18.05 -17.41
CA GLY A 145 -15.38 16.89 -17.85
C GLY A 145 -15.79 15.97 -16.71
N SER A 146 -17.07 15.66 -16.67
CA SER A 146 -17.78 14.87 -15.67
C SER A 146 -17.29 13.41 -15.48
N ASN A 147 -16.20 13.01 -16.09
CA ASN A 147 -15.72 11.62 -16.10
C ASN A 147 -14.31 11.42 -15.56
N TYR A 148 -13.69 12.43 -14.98
CA TYR A 148 -12.39 12.26 -14.37
C TYR A 148 -12.55 11.80 -12.92
N THR A 149 -12.42 10.50 -12.71
CA THR A 149 -12.26 9.93 -11.36
C THR A 149 -10.79 9.98 -10.99
N PRO A 150 -10.42 10.52 -9.83
CA PRO A 150 -9.06 10.40 -9.34
C PRO A 150 -8.66 8.92 -9.29
N SER A 151 -7.53 8.58 -9.86
CA SER A 151 -7.00 7.22 -9.72
C SER A 151 -6.62 7.00 -8.25
N GLY A 152 -6.60 5.75 -7.77
CA GLY A 152 -6.18 5.40 -6.41
C GLY A 152 -4.80 5.94 -5.97
N ALA A 153 -4.07 6.58 -6.90
CA ALA A 153 -2.83 7.32 -6.62
C ALA A 153 -3.05 8.61 -5.80
N LEU A 154 -4.29 9.04 -5.62
CA LEU A 154 -4.66 10.24 -4.85
C LEU A 154 -5.15 9.93 -3.43
N THR A 155 -5.09 8.68 -3.00
CA THR A 155 -5.37 8.31 -1.61
C THR A 155 -4.22 8.73 -0.72
N ASP A 156 -4.53 9.21 0.48
CA ASP A 156 -3.53 9.66 1.44
C ASP A 156 -2.76 8.53 2.12
N PHE A 157 -3.29 7.32 2.09
CA PHE A 157 -2.74 6.17 2.81
C PHE A 157 -3.02 4.85 2.07
N ASP A 158 -1.99 4.01 1.97
CA ASP A 158 -2.10 2.64 1.51
C ASP A 158 -1.22 1.74 2.38
N THR A 159 -1.75 0.58 2.78
CA THR A 159 -1.02 -0.38 3.60
C THR A 159 -1.22 -1.79 3.09
N SER A 160 -0.15 -2.56 3.13
CA SER A 160 -0.19 -4.00 2.85
C SER A 160 0.59 -4.79 3.89
N ASP A 161 0.05 -5.93 4.29
CA ASP A 161 0.67 -6.85 5.23
C ASP A 161 0.60 -8.27 4.63
N ASN A 162 1.76 -8.77 4.20
CA ASN A 162 1.89 -10.05 3.54
C ASN A 162 2.75 -11.00 4.38
N LEU A 163 2.18 -12.12 4.77
CA LEU A 163 2.85 -13.16 5.55
C LEU A 163 2.84 -14.47 4.77
N HIS A 164 4.01 -14.96 4.41
CA HIS A 164 4.20 -16.24 3.72
C HIS A 164 5.00 -17.21 4.56
N ARG A 165 4.56 -18.46 4.57
CA ARG A 165 5.18 -19.56 5.32
C ARG A 165 5.47 -20.72 4.40
N TYR A 166 6.68 -21.27 4.57
CA TYR A 166 7.17 -22.43 3.83
C TYR A 166 7.70 -23.44 4.83
N TYR A 167 7.42 -24.70 4.63
CA TYR A 167 8.08 -25.76 5.34
C TYR A 167 8.30 -26.98 4.45
N SER A 168 9.46 -27.59 4.60
CA SER A 168 9.91 -28.70 3.78
C SER A 168 10.44 -29.81 4.66
N TYR A 169 10.15 -31.04 4.27
CA TYR A 169 10.79 -32.24 4.80
C TYR A 169 11.55 -32.90 3.66
N TYR A 170 12.78 -33.30 3.92
CA TYR A 170 13.60 -33.97 2.94
C TYR A 170 14.34 -35.15 3.55
N PHE A 171 14.54 -36.16 2.73
CA PHE A 171 15.24 -37.39 3.05
C PHE A 171 16.05 -37.80 1.85
N THR A 172 17.33 -38.22 2.07
CA THR A 172 18.17 -38.85 1.06
C THR A 172 18.84 -40.04 1.67
N ALA A 173 18.95 -41.14 0.88
CA ALA A 173 19.68 -42.32 1.27
C ALA A 173 20.57 -42.78 0.11
N ASN A 174 21.81 -43.09 0.43
CA ASN A 174 22.76 -43.69 -0.48
C ASN A 174 23.28 -44.99 0.14
N TYR A 175 23.24 -46.05 -0.62
CA TYR A 175 23.72 -47.38 -0.22
C TYR A 175 24.73 -47.86 -1.25
N VAL A 176 25.90 -48.29 -0.81
CA VAL A 176 26.96 -48.84 -1.67
C VAL A 176 27.32 -50.24 -1.20
N TYR A 177 27.38 -51.18 -2.13
CA TYR A 177 27.81 -52.56 -1.89
C TYR A 177 29.10 -52.83 -2.62
N ASN A 178 30.11 -53.27 -1.88
CA ASN A 178 31.42 -53.73 -2.35
C ASN A 178 32.11 -52.74 -3.30
N THR A 179 31.81 -51.40 -3.16
CA THR A 179 32.27 -50.35 -4.07
C THR A 179 31.83 -50.52 -5.55
N LEU A 180 31.10 -51.57 -5.87
CA LEU A 180 30.63 -51.93 -7.22
C LEU A 180 29.23 -51.38 -7.51
N TYR A 181 28.32 -51.56 -6.59
CA TYR A 181 26.91 -51.26 -6.79
C TYR A 181 26.51 -50.12 -5.86
N SER A 182 25.84 -49.09 -6.40
CA SER A 182 25.24 -48.05 -5.57
C SER A 182 23.77 -47.85 -5.88
N LEU A 183 23.00 -47.60 -4.83
CA LEU A 183 21.57 -47.26 -4.88
C LEU A 183 21.37 -45.95 -4.18
N PHE A 184 20.70 -45.01 -4.85
CA PHE A 184 20.35 -43.71 -4.32
C PHE A 184 18.84 -43.54 -4.30
N ALA A 185 18.30 -42.96 -3.24
CA ALA A 185 16.91 -42.56 -3.14
C ALA A 185 16.83 -41.18 -2.51
N SER A 186 15.95 -40.32 -3.03
CA SER A 186 15.62 -39.07 -2.41
C SER A 186 14.11 -38.84 -2.38
N TYR A 187 13.67 -38.13 -1.34
CA TYR A 187 12.28 -37.75 -1.15
C TYR A 187 12.21 -36.39 -0.51
N ARG A 188 11.39 -35.49 -1.08
CA ARG A 188 11.18 -34.15 -0.55
C ARG A 188 9.70 -33.77 -0.65
N VAL A 189 9.18 -33.14 0.38
CA VAL A 189 7.84 -32.56 0.39
C VAL A 189 7.96 -31.10 0.77
N ASP A 190 7.53 -30.22 -0.13
CA ASP A 190 7.50 -28.79 0.08
C ASP A 190 6.06 -28.34 0.27
N ASN A 191 5.83 -27.53 1.29
CA ASN A 191 4.56 -26.90 1.59
C ASN A 191 4.73 -25.40 1.56
N THR A 192 3.79 -24.70 0.93
CA THR A 192 3.74 -23.24 0.85
C THR A 192 2.30 -22.76 0.88
N ASP A 193 2.08 -21.61 1.44
CA ASP A 193 0.79 -20.90 1.44
C ASP A 193 0.52 -20.12 0.15
N LEU A 194 1.50 -20.02 -0.76
CA LEU A 194 1.38 -19.28 -2.01
C LEU A 194 0.46 -19.94 -3.05
N PHE A 195 0.28 -21.27 -2.98
CA PHE A 195 -0.53 -21.99 -3.97
C PHE A 195 -1.98 -22.17 -3.52
N GLY A 196 -2.75 -21.08 -3.58
CA GLY A 196 -4.20 -21.09 -3.52
C GLY A 196 -4.83 -21.74 -2.27
N THR A 197 -6.14 -21.79 -2.26
CA THR A 197 -6.94 -22.39 -1.18
C THR A 197 -7.05 -23.92 -1.26
N ASP A 198 -6.77 -24.53 -2.43
CA ASP A 198 -6.93 -25.99 -2.61
C ASP A 198 -5.73 -26.74 -2.00
N PRO A 199 -5.96 -27.62 -1.00
CA PRO A 199 -4.94 -28.44 -0.35
C PRO A 199 -4.15 -29.34 -1.30
N LYS A 200 -4.71 -29.72 -2.44
CA LYS A 200 -4.06 -30.56 -3.44
C LYS A 200 -2.81 -29.96 -4.06
N PHE A 201 -2.76 -28.62 -4.15
CA PHE A 201 -1.63 -27.91 -4.76
C PHE A 201 -0.57 -27.50 -3.74
N ARG A 202 -0.87 -27.58 -2.45
CA ARG A 202 0.04 -27.16 -1.38
C ARG A 202 1.14 -28.18 -1.07
N ARG A 203 0.94 -29.46 -1.41
CA ARG A 203 1.86 -30.55 -1.12
C ARG A 203 2.18 -31.30 -2.39
N ARG A 204 3.39 -31.16 -2.89
CA ARG A 204 3.88 -31.97 -4.01
C ARG A 204 5.12 -32.71 -3.58
N PRO A 205 5.01 -34.05 -3.40
CA PRO A 205 6.20 -34.86 -3.14
C PRO A 205 7.05 -34.93 -4.41
N LEU A 206 8.32 -34.67 -4.25
CA LEU A 206 9.37 -34.92 -5.25
C LEU A 206 10.17 -36.14 -4.80
N TRP A 207 10.38 -37.08 -5.66
CA TRP A 207 11.19 -38.21 -5.36
C TRP A 207 12.07 -38.60 -6.55
N SER A 208 13.21 -39.18 -6.26
CA SER A 208 14.08 -39.79 -7.27
C SER A 208 14.73 -41.06 -6.72
N VAL A 209 14.95 -42.03 -7.61
CA VAL A 209 15.68 -43.25 -7.33
C VAL A 209 16.66 -43.49 -8.46
N GLY A 210 17.88 -43.83 -8.11
CA GLY A 210 18.94 -44.15 -9.06
C GLY A 210 19.75 -45.37 -8.61
N ALA A 211 20.25 -46.10 -9.57
CA ALA A 211 21.19 -47.20 -9.34
C ALA A 211 22.38 -47.04 -10.27
N SER A 212 23.58 -47.41 -9.80
CA SER A 212 24.78 -47.44 -10.64
C SER A 212 25.64 -48.65 -10.35
N TRP A 213 26.37 -49.05 -11.38
CA TRP A 213 27.32 -50.14 -11.34
C TRP A 213 28.68 -49.65 -11.80
N ASN A 214 29.70 -49.82 -10.97
CA ASN A 214 31.07 -49.39 -11.23
C ASN A 214 31.88 -50.60 -11.74
N ILE A 215 32.00 -50.74 -13.05
CA ILE A 215 32.66 -51.88 -13.72
C ILE A 215 34.18 -51.86 -13.52
N GLN A 216 34.81 -50.72 -13.24
CA GLN A 216 36.26 -50.59 -13.12
C GLN A 216 36.84 -51.26 -11.86
N ASN A 217 36.03 -51.58 -10.89
CA ASN A 217 36.45 -52.19 -9.63
C ASN A 217 36.16 -53.71 -9.57
N GLU A 218 35.70 -54.30 -10.67
CA GLU A 218 35.52 -55.72 -10.82
C GLU A 218 36.82 -56.35 -11.34
#